data_044b7ff13be4304c26f8def4318a04e9
#
_entry.id   044b7ff13be4304c26f8def4318a04e9
#
_cell.length_a   1.000
_cell.length_b   1.000
_cell.length_c   1.000
_cell.angle_alpha   90.00
_cell.angle_beta   90.00
_cell.angle_gamma   90.00
#
_symmetry.space_group_name_H-M   'P 1'
#
loop_
_entity.id
_entity.type
_entity.pdbx_description
1 polymer ?
#
loop_
_entity_poly.entity_id
_entity_poly.type
_entity_poly.pdbx_seq_one_letter_code
_entity_poly.pdbx_strand_id
1 'polypeptide(L)'
;SGVAFQLPKLLGGKNVSPSEIENNIKTSPFIKEAIVIGDDRKFLSALIGIEYDIVSNWALRKNIAHTTYRNLSENEEVQNLIWEEIQKANEYTSSLQIRKFRMLTKELDHEDGDLTATQKAKRNVIMDKFSDLIEEMYK
;
A
#
# COMPACT_ATOMS: atom_id res chain seq x y z
N SER A 1 -21.76 19.54 1.22
CA SER A 1 -21.56 19.00 -0.09
C SER A 1 -22.59 17.91 -0.36
N GLY A 2 -23.14 17.93 -1.53
CA GLY A 2 -24.14 16.92 -1.93
C GLY A 2 -23.59 15.52 -2.15
N VAL A 3 -22.32 15.31 -1.89
CA VAL A 3 -21.72 14.00 -2.06
C VAL A 3 -21.55 13.37 -0.68
N ALA A 4 -22.42 12.43 -0.40
CA ALA A 4 -22.23 11.59 0.76
C ALA A 4 -21.03 10.69 0.46
N PHE A 5 -19.93 10.95 1.15
CA PHE A 5 -18.83 10.01 1.13
C PHE A 5 -19.25 8.77 1.90
N GLN A 6 -19.60 7.74 1.17
CA GLN A 6 -19.79 6.45 1.79
C GLN A 6 -18.40 5.88 2.06
N LEU A 7 -18.04 5.81 3.32
CA LEU A 7 -16.82 5.13 3.71
C LEU A 7 -16.97 3.64 3.40
N PRO A 8 -15.94 3.00 2.86
CA PRO A 8 -15.94 1.55 2.69
C PRO A 8 -16.25 0.85 4.02
N LYS A 9 -16.95 -0.26 3.94
CA LYS A 9 -17.30 -1.06 5.11
C LYS A 9 -16.63 -2.42 5.01
N LEU A 10 -16.01 -2.85 6.09
CA LEU A 10 -15.60 -4.23 6.25
C LEU A 10 -16.83 -5.10 6.44
N LEU A 11 -16.72 -6.38 6.09
CA LEU A 11 -17.72 -7.37 6.46
C LEU A 11 -17.80 -7.38 8.00
N GLY A 12 -19.00 -7.25 8.54
CA GLY A 12 -19.20 -7.06 9.97
C GLY A 12 -19.60 -5.65 10.35
N GLY A 13 -19.66 -4.73 9.39
CA GLY A 13 -20.26 -3.42 9.55
C GLY A 13 -19.36 -2.28 10.04
N LYS A 14 -18.06 -2.50 10.17
CA LYS A 14 -17.15 -1.41 10.56
C LYS A 14 -16.89 -0.49 9.39
N ASN A 15 -17.05 0.81 9.60
CA ASN A 15 -16.68 1.84 8.64
C ASN A 15 -15.18 2.08 8.71
N VAL A 16 -14.58 2.26 7.54
CA VAL A 16 -13.13 2.45 7.41
C VAL A 16 -12.88 3.71 6.60
N SER A 17 -11.93 4.54 7.05
CA SER A 17 -11.42 5.64 6.27
C SER A 17 -10.08 5.24 5.66
N PRO A 18 -10.06 4.79 4.39
CA PRO A 18 -8.82 4.33 3.77
C PRO A 18 -7.76 5.42 3.72
N SER A 19 -8.18 6.67 3.47
CA SER A 19 -7.25 7.80 3.35
C SER A 19 -6.46 8.05 4.63
N GLU A 20 -7.11 7.95 5.79
CA GLU A 20 -6.43 8.15 7.06
C GLU A 20 -5.38 7.06 7.32
N ILE A 21 -5.75 5.82 7.02
CA ILE A 21 -4.83 4.70 7.20
C ILE A 21 -3.68 4.81 6.21
N GLU A 22 -3.97 5.13 4.96
CA GLU A 22 -2.95 5.33 3.93
C GLU A 22 -1.96 6.42 4.30
N ASN A 23 -2.46 7.55 4.78
CA ASN A 23 -1.61 8.66 5.19
C ASN A 23 -0.73 8.28 6.39
N ASN A 24 -1.26 7.49 7.31
CA ASN A 24 -0.51 7.00 8.45
C ASN A 24 0.62 6.06 7.99
N ILE A 25 0.33 5.15 7.09
CA ILE A 25 1.35 4.25 6.52
C ILE A 25 2.43 5.05 5.79
N LYS A 26 2.04 6.06 5.04
CA LYS A 26 2.97 6.90 4.25
C LYS A 26 3.82 7.85 5.11
N THR A 27 3.66 7.88 6.41
CA THR A 27 4.60 8.59 7.27
C THR A 27 5.97 7.91 7.29
N SER A 28 6.02 6.63 6.92
CA SER A 28 7.29 5.92 6.76
C SER A 28 8.07 6.48 5.57
N PRO A 29 9.37 6.79 5.74
CA PRO A 29 10.19 7.25 4.61
C PRO A 29 10.41 6.19 3.53
N PHE A 30 10.18 4.92 3.85
CA PHE A 30 10.37 3.81 2.91
C PHE A 30 9.17 3.59 2.00
N ILE A 31 8.03 4.17 2.32
CA ILE A 31 6.77 3.93 1.62
C ILE A 31 6.32 5.18 0.88
N LYS A 32 6.25 5.07 -0.45
CA LYS A 32 5.76 6.15 -1.30
C LYS A 32 4.26 6.09 -1.52
N GLU A 33 3.75 4.87 -1.77
CA GLU A 33 2.34 4.66 -2.06
C GLU A 33 1.76 3.59 -1.14
N ALA A 34 0.55 3.83 -0.67
CA ALA A 34 -0.21 2.86 0.11
C ALA A 34 -1.67 2.94 -0.32
N ILE A 35 -2.21 1.82 -0.79
CA ILE A 35 -3.60 1.70 -1.20
C ILE A 35 -4.24 0.68 -0.26
N VAL A 36 -5.12 1.16 0.60
CA VAL A 36 -5.80 0.30 1.58
C VAL A 36 -7.07 -0.28 0.97
N ILE A 37 -7.26 -1.57 1.12
CA ILE A 37 -8.40 -2.32 0.61
C ILE A 37 -9.14 -2.90 1.81
N GLY A 38 -10.45 -2.73 1.84
CA GLY A 38 -11.26 -3.24 2.95
C GLY A 38 -12.75 -3.31 2.66
N ASP A 39 -13.22 -2.70 1.57
CA ASP A 39 -14.64 -2.66 1.25
C ASP A 39 -15.17 -4.07 0.99
N ASP A 40 -16.18 -4.47 1.76
CA ASP A 40 -16.78 -5.80 1.70
C ASP A 40 -15.79 -6.95 1.93
N ARG A 41 -14.69 -6.67 2.62
CA ARG A 41 -13.65 -7.67 2.93
C ARG A 41 -13.65 -8.01 4.42
N LYS A 42 -13.11 -9.16 4.75
CA LYS A 42 -13.05 -9.65 6.13
C LYS A 42 -12.02 -8.92 6.98
N PHE A 43 -10.99 -8.38 6.33
CA PHE A 43 -9.90 -7.66 6.99
C PHE A 43 -9.33 -6.62 6.04
N LEU A 44 -8.54 -5.70 6.59
CA LEU A 44 -7.84 -4.70 5.78
C LEU A 44 -6.56 -5.28 5.21
N SER A 45 -6.30 -4.94 3.97
CA SER A 45 -5.04 -5.23 3.30
C SER A 45 -4.54 -3.98 2.60
N ALA A 46 -3.32 -4.02 2.09
CA ALA A 46 -2.74 -2.87 1.40
C ALA A 46 -1.87 -3.29 0.23
N LEU A 47 -1.87 -2.47 -0.80
CA LEU A 47 -0.87 -2.49 -1.86
C LEU A 47 0.14 -1.40 -1.54
N ILE A 48 1.41 -1.73 -1.55
CA ILE A 48 2.49 -0.83 -1.13
C ILE A 48 3.46 -0.58 -2.27
N GLY A 49 3.71 0.70 -2.53
CA GLY A 49 4.78 1.12 -3.44
C GLY A 49 5.92 1.71 -2.63
N ILE A 50 7.13 1.22 -2.84
CA ILE A 50 8.30 1.68 -2.10
C ILE A 50 8.79 3.02 -2.62
N GLU A 51 9.42 3.79 -1.72
CA GLU A 51 10.22 4.96 -2.10
C GLU A 51 11.57 4.44 -2.58
N TYR A 52 11.72 4.33 -3.90
CA TYR A 52 12.83 3.60 -4.51
C TYR A 52 14.22 4.05 -4.02
N ASP A 53 14.47 5.34 -4.04
CA ASP A 53 15.80 5.85 -3.69
C ASP A 53 16.16 5.53 -2.24
N ILE A 54 15.21 5.66 -1.34
CA ILE A 54 15.43 5.43 0.08
C ILE A 54 15.61 3.94 0.37
N VAL A 55 14.75 3.11 -0.20
CA VAL A 55 14.84 1.66 -0.03
C VAL A 55 16.09 1.11 -0.70
N SER A 56 16.45 1.63 -1.88
CA SER A 56 17.67 1.24 -2.58
C SER A 56 18.92 1.54 -1.73
N ASN A 57 18.99 2.72 -1.14
CA ASN A 57 20.12 3.08 -0.26
C ASN A 57 20.16 2.19 0.98
N TRP A 58 19.01 1.89 1.56
CA TRP A 58 18.93 0.95 2.68
C TRP A 58 19.45 -0.44 2.28
N ALA A 59 19.03 -0.91 1.10
CA ALA A 59 19.44 -2.22 0.59
C ALA A 59 20.95 -2.28 0.35
N LEU A 60 21.53 -1.22 -0.20
CA LEU A 60 22.98 -1.15 -0.40
C LEU A 60 23.74 -1.24 0.92
N ARG A 61 23.25 -0.58 1.96
CA ARG A 61 23.88 -0.67 3.29
C ARG A 61 23.76 -2.07 3.90
N LYS A 62 22.76 -2.85 3.47
CA LYS A 62 22.54 -4.23 3.93
C LYS A 62 23.19 -5.26 3.00
N ASN A 63 23.96 -4.80 2.00
CA ASN A 63 24.57 -5.68 0.99
C ASN A 63 23.54 -6.49 0.19
N ILE A 64 22.38 -5.92 -0.05
CA ILE A 64 21.35 -6.52 -0.89
C ILE A 64 21.55 -6.04 -2.32
N ALA A 65 21.94 -6.94 -3.21
CA ALA A 65 22.10 -6.63 -4.62
C ALA A 65 20.74 -6.51 -5.30
N HIS A 66 20.57 -5.50 -6.12
CA HIS A 66 19.37 -5.32 -6.92
C HIS A 66 19.70 -4.48 -8.16
N THR A 67 18.93 -4.66 -9.22
CA THR A 67 19.14 -3.91 -10.47
C THR A 67 17.91 -3.10 -10.87
N THR A 68 16.72 -3.50 -10.45
CA THR A 68 15.47 -2.87 -10.87
C THR A 68 14.55 -2.63 -9.67
N TYR A 69 13.57 -1.76 -9.88
CA TYR A 69 12.48 -1.54 -8.92
C TYR A 69 11.81 -2.87 -8.57
N ARG A 70 11.50 -3.69 -9.58
CA ARG A 70 10.85 -4.98 -9.39
C ARG A 70 11.68 -5.91 -8.52
N ASN A 71 12.96 -6.02 -8.82
CA ASN A 71 13.91 -6.82 -8.05
C ASN A 71 13.87 -6.44 -6.57
N LEU A 72 13.94 -5.14 -6.31
CA LEU A 72 13.95 -4.61 -4.95
C LEU A 72 12.62 -4.90 -4.25
N SER A 73 11.50 -4.70 -4.94
CA SER A 73 10.17 -4.92 -4.38
C SER A 73 9.89 -6.40 -4.06
N GLU A 74 10.50 -7.31 -4.81
CA GLU A 74 10.32 -8.75 -4.60
C GLU A 74 11.29 -9.33 -3.57
N ASN A 75 12.27 -8.56 -3.13
CA ASN A 75 13.26 -9.01 -2.16
C ASN A 75 12.61 -9.25 -0.79
N GLU A 76 12.88 -10.41 -0.21
CA GLU A 76 12.27 -10.80 1.06
C GLU A 76 12.63 -9.86 2.22
N GLU A 77 13.89 -9.43 2.30
CA GLU A 77 14.31 -8.52 3.37
C GLU A 77 13.64 -7.14 3.25
N VAL A 78 13.43 -6.68 2.01
CA VAL A 78 12.70 -5.44 1.76
C VAL A 78 11.24 -5.61 2.19
N GLN A 79 10.63 -6.74 1.86
CA GLN A 79 9.25 -7.02 2.29
C GLN A 79 9.14 -7.04 3.81
N ASN A 80 10.12 -7.62 4.49
CA ASN A 80 10.15 -7.61 5.96
C ASN A 80 10.27 -6.19 6.51
N LEU A 81 11.11 -5.35 5.90
CA LEU A 81 11.23 -3.95 6.27
C LEU A 81 9.87 -3.24 6.15
N ILE A 82 9.20 -3.43 5.02
CA ILE A 82 7.90 -2.79 4.79
C ILE A 82 6.87 -3.30 5.79
N TRP A 83 6.87 -4.59 6.08
CA TRP A 83 5.95 -5.14 7.09
C TRP A 83 6.16 -4.51 8.46
N GLU A 84 7.41 -4.31 8.87
CA GLU A 84 7.72 -3.62 10.12
C GLU A 84 7.17 -2.19 10.14
N GLU A 85 7.28 -1.48 9.01
CA GLU A 85 6.73 -0.13 8.89
C GLU A 85 5.21 -0.13 8.97
N ILE A 86 4.56 -1.12 8.38
CA ILE A 86 3.11 -1.29 8.49
C ILE A 86 2.71 -1.56 9.94
N GLN A 87 3.47 -2.39 10.65
CA GLN A 87 3.19 -2.68 12.06
C GLN A 87 3.33 -1.45 12.94
N LYS A 88 4.28 -0.58 12.66
CA LYS A 88 4.39 0.71 13.36
C LYS A 88 3.14 1.55 13.14
N ALA A 89 2.63 1.58 11.92
CA ALA A 89 1.39 2.30 11.60
C ALA A 89 0.19 1.66 12.31
N ASN A 90 0.14 0.34 12.39
CA ASN A 90 -0.92 -0.39 13.08
C ASN A 90 -1.01 -0.06 14.57
N GLU A 91 0.10 0.32 15.18
CA GLU A 91 0.11 0.70 16.60
C GLU A 91 -0.74 1.93 16.91
N TYR A 92 -0.93 2.81 15.92
CA TYR A 92 -1.74 4.02 16.07
C TYR A 92 -3.24 3.77 15.87
N THR A 93 -3.61 2.59 15.38
CA THR A 93 -5.01 2.25 15.14
C THR A 93 -5.38 0.99 15.91
N SER A 94 -6.12 1.16 16.98
CA SER A 94 -6.42 0.05 17.89
C SER A 94 -7.35 -1.02 17.32
N SER A 95 -8.17 -0.67 16.32
CA SER A 95 -9.24 -1.57 15.85
C SER A 95 -9.18 -1.93 14.37
N LEU A 96 -8.40 -1.22 13.57
CA LEU A 96 -8.36 -1.41 12.11
C LEU A 96 -6.91 -1.56 11.66
N GLN A 97 -6.41 -2.78 11.76
CA GLN A 97 -5.03 -3.08 11.41
C GLN A 97 -4.93 -3.75 10.05
N ILE A 98 -3.91 -3.36 9.29
CA ILE A 98 -3.57 -4.04 8.04
C ILE A 98 -3.05 -5.43 8.38
N ARG A 99 -3.67 -6.44 7.84
CA ARG A 99 -3.31 -7.84 8.11
C ARG A 99 -2.46 -8.48 7.03
N LYS A 100 -2.59 -8.02 5.81
CA LYS A 100 -1.81 -8.51 4.68
C LYS A 100 -1.45 -7.36 3.76
N PHE A 101 -0.37 -7.51 3.04
CA PHE A 101 0.02 -6.54 2.02
C PHE A 101 0.68 -7.25 0.86
N ARG A 102 0.73 -6.55 -0.28
CA ARG A 102 1.50 -6.96 -1.44
C ARG A 102 2.24 -5.76 -1.98
N MET A 103 3.43 -6.02 -2.50
CA MET A 103 4.26 -4.97 -3.08
C MET A 103 3.86 -4.73 -4.52
N LEU A 104 3.73 -3.46 -4.89
CA LEU A 104 3.68 -3.10 -6.29
C LEU A 104 5.05 -3.35 -6.91
N THR A 105 5.10 -3.97 -8.07
CA THR A 105 6.36 -4.37 -8.71
C THR A 105 6.88 -3.34 -9.70
N LYS A 106 6.13 -2.26 -9.89
CA LYS A 106 6.58 -1.12 -10.70
C LYS A 106 6.08 0.16 -10.04
N GLU A 107 6.82 1.24 -10.27
CA GLU A 107 6.43 2.56 -9.78
C GLU A 107 5.15 3.02 -10.48
N LEU A 108 4.24 3.64 -9.74
CA LEU A 108 3.03 4.21 -10.34
C LEU A 108 3.40 5.37 -11.24
N ASP A 109 2.75 5.46 -12.39
CA ASP A 109 3.12 6.40 -13.43
C ASP A 109 1.90 7.20 -13.90
N HIS A 110 2.06 8.51 -13.99
CA HIS A 110 1.04 9.41 -14.51
C HIS A 110 0.65 9.03 -15.94
N GLU A 111 1.62 8.66 -16.79
CA GLU A 111 1.37 8.29 -18.18
C GLU A 111 0.56 7.00 -18.32
N ASP A 112 0.68 6.11 -17.36
CA ASP A 112 -0.10 4.86 -17.34
C ASP A 112 -1.51 5.06 -16.77
N GLY A 113 -1.86 6.29 -16.39
CA GLY A 113 -3.16 6.59 -15.81
C GLY A 113 -3.29 6.24 -14.33
N ASP A 114 -2.21 5.84 -13.67
CA ASP A 114 -2.20 5.44 -12.26
C ASP A 114 -2.30 6.63 -11.31
N LEU A 115 -1.87 7.80 -11.75
CA LEU A 115 -1.77 9.00 -10.94
C LEU A 115 -2.57 10.15 -11.54
N THR A 116 -3.05 11.04 -10.70
CA THR A 116 -3.62 12.31 -11.14
C THR A 116 -2.50 13.28 -11.55
N ALA A 117 -2.87 14.43 -12.14
CA ALA A 117 -1.91 15.48 -12.47
C ALA A 117 -1.13 15.97 -11.24
N THR A 118 -1.68 15.82 -10.04
CA THR A 118 -1.02 16.18 -8.79
C THR A 118 -0.28 15.01 -8.15
N GLN A 119 -0.05 13.94 -8.91
CA GLN A 119 0.68 12.74 -8.47
C GLN A 119 -0.04 11.96 -7.36
N LYS A 120 -1.36 12.07 -7.26
CA LYS A 120 -2.15 11.24 -6.34
C LYS A 120 -2.57 9.95 -7.02
N ALA A 121 -2.50 8.85 -6.30
CA ALA A 121 -2.93 7.56 -6.79
C ALA A 121 -4.42 7.56 -7.14
N LYS A 122 -4.77 7.03 -8.29
CA LYS A 122 -6.15 6.84 -8.70
C LYS A 122 -6.62 5.47 -8.19
N ARG A 123 -7.30 5.46 -7.06
CA ARG A 123 -7.68 4.25 -6.35
C ARG A 123 -8.38 3.23 -7.25
N ASN A 124 -9.42 3.65 -7.97
CA ASN A 124 -10.21 2.72 -8.79
C ASN A 124 -9.40 2.10 -9.91
N VAL A 125 -8.53 2.90 -10.55
CA VAL A 125 -7.64 2.42 -11.61
C VAL A 125 -6.67 1.38 -11.05
N ILE A 126 -6.08 1.66 -9.91
CA ILE A 126 -5.09 0.78 -9.29
C ILE A 126 -5.75 -0.51 -8.81
N MET A 127 -6.92 -0.43 -8.19
CA MET A 127 -7.64 -1.60 -7.72
C MET A 127 -8.05 -2.53 -8.87
N ASP A 128 -8.45 -1.95 -10.01
CA ASP A 128 -8.76 -2.72 -11.20
C ASP A 128 -7.53 -3.38 -11.79
N LYS A 129 -6.47 -2.60 -11.96
CA LYS A 129 -5.22 -3.05 -12.55
C LYS A 129 -4.55 -4.18 -11.77
N PHE A 130 -4.64 -4.14 -10.46
CA PHE A 130 -4.01 -5.12 -9.57
C PHE A 130 -5.03 -6.03 -8.88
N SER A 131 -6.20 -6.22 -9.51
CA SER A 131 -7.28 -7.02 -8.94
C SER A 131 -6.86 -8.46 -8.61
N ASP A 132 -6.04 -9.08 -9.45
CA ASP A 132 -5.55 -10.44 -9.20
C ASP A 132 -4.69 -10.51 -7.92
N LEU A 133 -3.85 -9.51 -7.74
CA LEU A 133 -3.00 -9.40 -6.57
C LEU A 133 -3.83 -9.20 -5.30
N ILE A 134 -4.87 -8.39 -5.40
CA ILE A 134 -5.80 -8.13 -4.30
C ILE A 134 -6.54 -9.41 -3.93
N GLU A 135 -7.10 -10.10 -4.92
CA GLU A 135 -7.86 -11.33 -4.66
C GLU A 135 -6.98 -12.42 -4.04
N GLU A 136 -5.72 -12.48 -4.41
CA GLU A 136 -4.76 -13.41 -3.82
C GLU A 136 -4.63 -13.22 -2.31
N MET A 137 -4.69 -11.99 -1.82
CA MET A 137 -4.60 -11.71 -0.39
C MET A 137 -5.81 -12.23 0.40
N TYR A 138 -6.93 -12.46 -0.27
CA TYR A 138 -8.20 -12.85 0.38
C TYR A 138 -8.58 -14.32 0.15
N LYS A 139 -7.69 -15.07 -0.44
CA LYS A 139 -7.92 -16.52 -0.60
C LYS A 139 -7.78 -17.27 0.71
#